data_e8f4ca5995ae4ce5f0074c66b1ae6371
#
_entry.id   e8f4ca5995ae4ce5f0074c66b1ae6371
#
_cell.length_a   1.000
_cell.length_b   1.000
_cell.length_c   1.000
_cell.angle_alpha   90.00
_cell.angle_beta   90.00
_cell.angle_gamma   90.00
#
_symmetry.space_group_name_H-M   'P 1'
#
loop_
_entity.id
_entity.type
_entity.pdbx_description
1 polymer ?
#
loop_
_entity_poly.entity_id
_entity_poly.type
_entity_poly.pdbx_seq_one_letter_code
_entity_poly.pdbx_strand_id
1 'polypeptide(L)'
;MAANAQKLLEPIKVGPIELKNRIMFPPLTTGYEERDGSIGERSLAFYVRLAKGGVSYIVIGDVAPVMTASPTPKLASDAQIPSFAALADAVHKHGAKIALQLFHPEYDVPGVGRMIMGSMSAAKSAQAAKAAGDEETFAAKMAESEKIRQEAYAKLHHDMQHFVTEAT
;
A
#
# COMPACT_ATOMS: atom_id res chain seq x y z
N MET A 1 11.11 6.58 35.38
CA MET A 1 10.57 6.16 34.06
C MET A 1 9.03 6.23 33.95
N ALA A 2 8.28 6.19 35.04
CA ALA A 2 6.80 6.26 35.03
C ALA A 2 6.21 7.63 34.62
N ALA A 3 6.88 8.74 34.87
CA ALA A 3 6.37 10.08 34.60
C ALA A 3 6.24 10.43 33.12
N ASN A 4 7.06 9.82 32.24
CA ASN A 4 7.01 10.08 30.80
C ASN A 4 5.91 9.29 30.07
N ALA A 5 5.49 8.14 30.58
CA ALA A 5 4.40 7.36 30.00
C ALA A 5 3.04 8.05 30.21
N GLN A 6 2.87 8.80 31.29
CA GLN A 6 1.64 9.53 31.59
C GLN A 6 1.35 10.64 30.56
N LYS A 7 2.40 11.31 30.04
CA LYS A 7 2.27 12.31 28.98
C LYS A 7 1.71 11.78 27.67
N LEU A 8 1.91 10.52 27.36
CA LEU A 8 1.35 9.90 26.15
C LEU A 8 -0.18 9.81 26.19
N LEU A 9 -0.74 9.74 27.38
CA LEU A 9 -2.18 9.61 27.62
C LEU A 9 -2.88 10.97 27.79
N GLU A 10 -2.13 12.06 27.86
CA GLU A 10 -2.71 13.41 27.96
C GLU A 10 -3.28 13.85 26.60
N PRO A 11 -4.43 14.54 26.59
CA PRO A 11 -4.97 15.15 25.39
C PRO A 11 -3.98 16.11 24.73
N ILE A 12 -4.10 16.23 23.40
CA ILE A 12 -3.31 17.18 22.61
C ILE A 12 -4.18 17.83 21.55
N LYS A 13 -3.96 19.11 21.30
CA LYS A 13 -4.58 19.85 20.22
C LYS A 13 -3.62 19.93 19.02
N VAL A 14 -4.08 19.49 17.85
CA VAL A 14 -3.34 19.53 16.59
C VAL A 14 -4.16 20.38 15.62
N GLY A 15 -3.75 21.64 15.41
CA GLY A 15 -4.57 22.60 14.67
C GLY A 15 -5.95 22.75 15.32
N PRO A 16 -7.05 22.57 14.57
CA PRO A 16 -8.41 22.64 15.11
C PRO A 16 -8.88 21.34 15.78
N ILE A 17 -8.10 20.26 15.67
CA ILE A 17 -8.51 18.91 16.11
C ILE A 17 -7.98 18.66 17.53
N GLU A 18 -8.87 18.21 18.41
CA GLU A 18 -8.50 17.71 19.73
C GLU A 18 -8.44 16.18 19.71
N LEU A 19 -7.30 15.65 20.14
CA LEU A 19 -7.02 14.23 20.26
C LEU A 19 -7.03 13.83 21.74
N LYS A 20 -7.66 12.70 22.07
CA LYS A 20 -7.80 12.22 23.46
C LYS A 20 -6.48 11.81 24.11
N ASN A 21 -5.43 11.59 23.34
CA ASN A 21 -4.07 11.30 23.79
C ASN A 21 -3.07 11.53 22.65
N ARG A 22 -1.80 11.23 22.87
CA ARG A 22 -0.69 11.45 21.93
C ARG A 22 -0.27 10.18 21.18
N ILE A 23 -1.13 9.17 21.13
CA ILE A 23 -0.85 7.89 20.46
C ILE A 23 -1.49 7.90 19.09
N MET A 24 -0.67 7.77 18.07
CA MET A 24 -1.09 7.71 16.67
C MET A 24 -0.71 6.36 16.07
N PHE A 25 -1.61 5.81 15.24
CA PHE A 25 -1.28 4.72 14.34
C PHE A 25 -0.86 5.31 12.99
N PRO A 26 0.41 5.12 12.58
CA PRO A 26 0.95 5.72 11.36
C PRO A 26 0.41 5.03 10.10
N PRO A 27 0.51 5.68 8.93
CA PRO A 27 0.11 5.06 7.67
C PRO A 27 0.98 3.84 7.37
N LEU A 28 0.34 2.76 6.98
CA LEU A 28 1.00 1.56 6.46
C LEU A 28 0.03 0.78 5.57
N THR A 29 0.57 -0.02 4.66
CA THR A 29 -0.21 -0.94 3.81
C THR A 29 -0.52 -2.21 4.60
N THR A 30 -1.80 -2.50 4.82
CA THR A 30 -2.24 -3.69 5.56
C THR A 30 -2.43 -4.91 4.65
N GLY A 31 -2.81 -4.67 3.40
CA GLY A 31 -3.20 -5.72 2.46
C GLY A 31 -4.48 -6.46 2.86
N TYR A 32 -5.33 -5.82 3.65
CA TYR A 32 -6.60 -6.39 4.15
C TYR A 32 -7.82 -5.94 3.36
N GLU A 33 -7.60 -5.00 2.46
CA GLU A 33 -8.63 -4.37 1.62
C GLU A 33 -9.16 -5.35 0.59
N GLU A 34 -10.40 -5.12 0.13
CA GLU A 34 -11.01 -5.88 -0.94
C GLU A 34 -10.30 -5.61 -2.28
N ARG A 35 -10.50 -6.45 -3.28
CA ARG A 35 -9.83 -6.33 -4.59
C ARG A 35 -10.11 -5.01 -5.30
N ASP A 36 -11.29 -4.46 -5.10
CA ASP A 36 -11.68 -3.15 -5.63
C ASP A 36 -11.15 -1.98 -4.79
N GLY A 37 -10.44 -2.27 -3.69
CA GLY A 37 -9.88 -1.30 -2.76
C GLY A 37 -10.85 -0.80 -1.70
N SER A 38 -12.06 -1.34 -1.62
CA SER A 38 -12.99 -1.01 -0.54
C SER A 38 -12.52 -1.55 0.81
N ILE A 39 -13.02 -0.94 1.87
CA ILE A 39 -12.79 -1.39 3.24
C ILE A 39 -13.75 -2.54 3.54
N GLY A 40 -13.24 -3.76 3.50
CA GLY A 40 -13.98 -4.96 3.85
C GLY A 40 -13.99 -5.24 5.36
N GLU A 41 -14.59 -6.36 5.74
CA GLU A 41 -14.75 -6.76 7.13
C GLU A 41 -13.42 -6.87 7.87
N ARG A 42 -12.39 -7.39 7.22
CA ARG A 42 -11.06 -7.60 7.80
C ARG A 42 -10.37 -6.28 8.13
N SER A 43 -10.37 -5.32 7.18
CA SER A 43 -9.84 -3.98 7.39
C SER A 43 -10.61 -3.24 8.48
N LEU A 44 -11.95 -3.29 8.42
CA LEU A 44 -12.82 -2.68 9.42
C LEU A 44 -12.50 -3.20 10.82
N ALA A 45 -12.42 -4.52 11.00
CA ALA A 45 -12.11 -5.15 12.28
C ALA A 45 -10.73 -4.73 12.81
N PHE A 46 -9.74 -4.62 11.92
CA PHE A 46 -8.38 -4.20 12.28
C PHE A 46 -8.35 -2.78 12.84
N TYR A 47 -8.90 -1.80 12.11
CA TYR A 47 -8.86 -0.39 12.53
C TYR A 47 -9.76 -0.13 13.75
N VAL A 48 -10.91 -0.80 13.84
CA VAL A 48 -11.78 -0.72 15.04
C VAL A 48 -11.07 -1.27 16.28
N ARG A 49 -10.28 -2.34 16.15
CA ARG A 49 -9.47 -2.87 17.27
C ARG A 49 -8.45 -1.85 17.76
N LEU A 50 -7.79 -1.12 16.86
CA LEU A 50 -6.87 -0.05 17.24
C LEU A 50 -7.59 1.07 18.00
N ALA A 51 -8.74 1.51 17.50
CA ALA A 51 -9.54 2.55 18.15
C ALA A 51 -10.02 2.14 19.54
N LYS A 52 -10.48 0.88 19.71
CA LYS A 52 -10.84 0.26 20.99
C LYS A 52 -9.64 0.15 21.92
N GLY A 53 -8.43 -0.10 21.39
CA GLY A 53 -7.18 -0.16 22.14
C GLY A 53 -6.69 1.18 22.64
N GLY A 54 -7.39 2.28 22.34
CA GLY A 54 -7.09 3.60 22.89
C GLY A 54 -6.30 4.53 21.96
N VAL A 55 -5.95 4.11 20.75
CA VAL A 55 -5.32 5.00 19.76
C VAL A 55 -6.23 6.21 19.51
N SER A 56 -5.66 7.42 19.52
CA SER A 56 -6.42 8.65 19.34
C SER A 56 -6.52 9.10 17.89
N TYR A 57 -5.55 8.76 17.07
CA TYR A 57 -5.47 9.15 15.67
C TYR A 57 -4.97 8.00 14.81
N ILE A 58 -5.70 7.68 13.77
CA ILE A 58 -5.39 6.60 12.84
C ILE A 58 -5.21 7.20 11.45
N VAL A 59 -4.12 6.87 10.77
CA VAL A 59 -3.92 7.22 9.37
C VAL A 59 -3.93 5.94 8.54
N ILE A 60 -4.89 5.85 7.62
CA ILE A 60 -4.91 4.77 6.62
C ILE A 60 -3.87 5.10 5.57
N GLY A 61 -2.93 4.18 5.35
CA GLY A 61 -1.85 4.35 4.38
C GLY A 61 -2.24 3.97 2.96
N ASP A 62 -1.51 4.53 2.00
CA ASP A 62 -1.51 4.14 0.58
C ASP A 62 -2.89 4.15 -0.10
N VAL A 63 -3.76 5.10 0.26
CA VAL A 63 -5.09 5.22 -0.38
C VAL A 63 -4.91 5.76 -1.80
N ALA A 64 -5.09 4.89 -2.79
CA ALA A 64 -4.93 5.26 -4.18
C ALA A 64 -6.20 5.96 -4.73
N PRO A 65 -6.08 7.16 -5.34
CA PRO A 65 -7.20 7.85 -5.99
C PRO A 65 -7.51 7.29 -7.39
N VAL A 66 -6.80 6.26 -7.81
CA VAL A 66 -6.94 5.58 -9.09
C VAL A 66 -6.98 4.07 -8.91
N MET A 67 -7.55 3.35 -9.89
CA MET A 67 -7.49 1.89 -9.90
C MET A 67 -6.06 1.41 -10.12
N THR A 68 -5.58 0.59 -9.21
CA THR A 68 -4.25 -0.03 -9.26
C THR A 68 -4.34 -1.52 -9.02
N ALA A 69 -3.31 -2.28 -9.44
CA ALA A 69 -3.19 -3.71 -9.16
C ALA A 69 -2.70 -3.98 -7.72
N SER A 70 -2.20 -2.96 -7.02
CA SER A 70 -1.71 -3.10 -5.64
C SER A 70 -2.85 -3.42 -4.68
N PRO A 71 -2.62 -4.25 -3.65
CA PRO A 71 -3.58 -4.56 -2.61
C PRO A 71 -3.63 -3.40 -1.59
N THR A 72 -4.00 -2.22 -2.05
CA THR A 72 -4.11 -0.99 -1.25
C THR A 72 -5.55 -0.52 -1.22
N PRO A 73 -5.96 0.25 -0.20
CA PRO A 73 -7.25 0.89 -0.22
C PRO A 73 -7.34 1.86 -1.40
N LYS A 74 -8.52 1.99 -2.01
CA LYS A 74 -8.72 2.85 -3.18
C LYS A 74 -9.95 3.72 -3.01
N LEU A 75 -9.84 4.95 -3.46
CA LEU A 75 -10.94 5.91 -3.65
C LEU A 75 -10.94 6.37 -5.11
N ALA A 76 -11.01 5.40 -6.02
CA ALA A 76 -10.96 5.61 -7.46
C ALA A 76 -12.33 5.93 -8.08
N SER A 77 -13.40 5.71 -7.33
CA SER A 77 -14.78 6.04 -7.71
C SER A 77 -15.67 6.18 -6.48
N ASP A 78 -16.86 6.70 -6.66
CA ASP A 78 -17.84 6.86 -5.58
C ASP A 78 -18.31 5.53 -4.98
N ALA A 79 -18.10 4.42 -5.67
CA ALA A 79 -18.47 3.08 -5.19
C ALA A 79 -17.76 2.67 -3.89
N GLN A 80 -16.56 3.20 -3.64
CA GLN A 80 -15.80 2.90 -2.42
C GLN A 80 -16.21 3.77 -1.22
N ILE A 81 -16.83 4.94 -1.45
CA ILE A 81 -17.17 5.91 -0.38
C ILE A 81 -17.95 5.29 0.77
N PRO A 82 -19.00 4.48 0.56
CA PRO A 82 -19.78 3.92 1.67
C PRO A 82 -18.93 3.07 2.63
N SER A 83 -17.95 2.33 2.13
CA SER A 83 -17.08 1.48 2.96
C SER A 83 -16.15 2.31 3.85
N PHE A 84 -15.60 3.40 3.32
CA PHE A 84 -14.78 4.33 4.10
C PHE A 84 -15.60 5.13 5.12
N ALA A 85 -16.82 5.52 4.76
CA ALA A 85 -17.75 6.18 5.69
C ALA A 85 -18.08 5.25 6.88
N ALA A 86 -18.41 3.99 6.61
CA ALA A 86 -18.66 2.99 7.65
C ALA A 86 -17.45 2.79 8.57
N LEU A 87 -16.24 2.79 8.02
CA LEU A 87 -15.01 2.73 8.81
C LEU A 87 -14.83 3.97 9.68
N ALA A 88 -15.03 5.16 9.12
CA ALA A 88 -14.91 6.41 9.86
C ALA A 88 -15.88 6.45 11.04
N ASP A 89 -17.14 6.10 10.81
CA ASP A 89 -18.16 6.02 11.85
C ASP A 89 -17.78 5.03 12.95
N ALA A 90 -17.29 3.86 12.57
CA ALA A 90 -16.90 2.83 13.53
C ALA A 90 -15.71 3.25 14.39
N VAL A 91 -14.73 3.94 13.81
CA VAL A 91 -13.55 4.47 14.53
C VAL A 91 -13.96 5.63 15.44
N HIS A 92 -14.79 6.56 14.97
CA HIS A 92 -15.28 7.71 15.73
C HIS A 92 -16.08 7.30 16.97
N LYS A 93 -16.85 6.19 16.95
CA LYS A 93 -17.56 5.63 18.11
C LYS A 93 -16.64 5.33 19.29
N HIS A 94 -15.34 5.13 19.04
CA HIS A 94 -14.34 4.90 20.09
C HIS A 94 -13.49 6.14 20.42
N GLY A 95 -13.93 7.32 19.96
CA GLY A 95 -13.26 8.60 20.24
C GLY A 95 -11.91 8.77 19.54
N ALA A 96 -11.57 7.93 18.56
CA ALA A 96 -10.42 8.13 17.71
C ALA A 96 -10.77 9.00 16.49
N LYS A 97 -9.79 9.72 15.96
CA LYS A 97 -9.89 10.43 14.70
C LYS A 97 -9.24 9.60 13.61
N ILE A 98 -9.67 9.78 12.36
CA ILE A 98 -9.15 9.04 11.23
C ILE A 98 -8.83 9.98 10.06
N ALA A 99 -7.75 9.69 9.35
CA ALA A 99 -7.34 10.38 8.14
C ALA A 99 -6.89 9.37 7.07
N LEU A 100 -6.81 9.83 5.85
CA LEU A 100 -6.33 9.06 4.71
C LEU A 100 -5.02 9.69 4.22
N GLN A 101 -3.99 8.86 4.03
CA GLN A 101 -2.81 9.24 3.27
C GLN A 101 -3.08 8.91 1.81
N LEU A 102 -3.29 9.94 1.00
CA LEU A 102 -3.45 9.77 -0.44
C LEU A 102 -2.08 9.44 -1.05
N PHE A 103 -2.06 8.38 -1.84
CA PHE A 103 -0.88 7.93 -2.56
C PHE A 103 -1.24 7.72 -4.03
N HIS A 104 -0.67 8.53 -4.91
CA HIS A 104 -0.84 8.37 -6.35
C HIS A 104 0.35 7.58 -6.90
N PRO A 105 0.15 6.32 -7.34
CA PRO A 105 1.21 5.58 -8.01
C PRO A 105 1.41 6.18 -9.41
N GLU A 106 2.51 6.85 -9.61
CA GLU A 106 2.80 7.58 -10.86
C GLU A 106 3.53 6.73 -11.89
N TYR A 107 3.93 5.54 -11.51
CA TYR A 107 4.54 4.59 -12.42
C TYR A 107 3.48 3.60 -12.94
N ASP A 108 3.69 3.13 -14.15
CA ASP A 108 2.85 2.10 -14.79
C ASP A 108 2.99 0.75 -14.07
N VAL A 109 2.43 0.66 -12.86
CA VAL A 109 2.45 -0.58 -12.05
C VAL A 109 1.93 -1.79 -12.82
N PRO A 110 0.80 -1.70 -13.57
CA PRO A 110 0.36 -2.83 -14.39
C PRO A 110 1.34 -3.20 -15.49
N GLY A 111 1.99 -2.22 -16.13
CA GLY A 111 3.00 -2.46 -17.18
C GLY A 111 4.25 -3.10 -16.62
N VAL A 112 4.82 -2.53 -15.57
CA VAL A 112 5.98 -3.10 -14.85
C VAL A 112 5.65 -4.48 -14.29
N GLY A 113 4.45 -4.66 -13.72
CA GLY A 113 3.99 -5.96 -13.22
C GLY A 113 3.95 -7.03 -14.31
N ARG A 114 3.44 -6.72 -15.53
CA ARG A 114 3.47 -7.64 -16.67
C ARG A 114 4.90 -8.01 -17.08
N MET A 115 5.82 -7.05 -17.07
CA MET A 115 7.23 -7.29 -17.38
C MET A 115 7.87 -8.22 -16.34
N ILE A 116 7.65 -8.00 -15.07
CA ILE A 116 8.15 -8.87 -13.98
C ILE A 116 7.58 -10.29 -14.14
N MET A 117 6.29 -10.45 -14.42
CA MET A 117 5.67 -11.75 -14.66
C MET A 117 6.28 -12.44 -15.89
N GLY A 118 6.57 -11.69 -16.96
CA GLY A 118 7.29 -12.19 -18.13
C GLY A 118 8.68 -12.71 -17.79
N SER A 119 9.44 -11.96 -17.00
CA SER A 119 10.75 -12.38 -16.49
C SER A 119 10.65 -13.68 -15.68
N MET A 120 9.68 -13.79 -14.75
CA MET A 120 9.48 -15.01 -13.96
C MET A 120 9.10 -16.21 -14.83
N SER A 121 8.31 -16.01 -15.89
CA SER A 121 7.96 -17.06 -16.86
C SER A 121 9.18 -17.55 -17.62
N ALA A 122 10.03 -16.62 -18.08
CA ALA A 122 11.29 -16.96 -18.77
C ALA A 122 12.23 -17.74 -17.84
N ALA A 123 12.37 -17.30 -16.57
CA ALA A 123 13.18 -18.01 -15.57
C ALA A 123 12.66 -19.42 -15.28
N LYS A 124 11.33 -19.62 -15.21
CA LYS A 124 10.72 -20.95 -15.04
C LYS A 124 11.01 -21.85 -16.24
N SER A 125 10.93 -21.30 -17.47
CA SER A 125 11.27 -22.04 -18.69
C SER A 125 12.75 -22.42 -18.75
N ALA A 126 13.64 -21.54 -18.26
CA ALA A 126 15.07 -21.84 -18.12
C ALA A 126 15.30 -23.03 -17.19
N GLN A 127 14.64 -23.06 -16.03
CA GLN A 127 14.78 -24.19 -15.10
C GLN A 127 14.32 -25.51 -15.70
N ALA A 128 13.25 -25.50 -16.51
CA ALA A 128 12.80 -26.69 -17.23
C ALA A 128 13.84 -27.18 -18.26
N ALA A 129 14.44 -26.26 -19.02
CA ALA A 129 15.52 -26.58 -19.96
C ALA A 129 16.74 -27.19 -19.25
N LYS A 130 17.15 -26.61 -18.12
CA LYS A 130 18.24 -27.15 -17.30
C LYS A 130 17.94 -28.57 -16.81
N ALA A 131 16.72 -28.82 -16.36
CA ALA A 131 16.31 -30.16 -15.95
C ALA A 131 16.31 -31.20 -17.09
N ALA A 132 16.14 -30.72 -18.35
CA ALA A 132 16.23 -31.53 -19.55
C ALA A 132 17.66 -31.70 -20.10
N GLY A 133 18.67 -31.06 -19.49
CA GLY A 133 20.06 -31.08 -19.93
C GLY A 133 20.37 -30.15 -21.11
N ASP A 134 19.45 -29.22 -21.43
CA ASP A 134 19.61 -28.24 -22.51
C ASP A 134 20.24 -26.95 -21.96
N GLU A 135 21.58 -26.93 -21.88
CA GLU A 135 22.35 -25.80 -21.32
C GLU A 135 22.26 -24.54 -22.20
N GLU A 136 22.11 -24.71 -23.54
CA GLU A 136 22.00 -23.57 -24.47
C GLU A 136 20.67 -22.83 -24.23
N THR A 137 19.56 -23.57 -24.24
CA THR A 137 18.23 -23.00 -23.95
C THR A 137 18.16 -22.43 -22.52
N PHE A 138 18.80 -23.07 -21.55
CA PHE A 138 18.89 -22.54 -20.17
C PHE A 138 19.56 -21.17 -20.15
N ALA A 139 20.75 -21.03 -20.78
CA ALA A 139 21.49 -19.78 -20.79
C ALA A 139 20.70 -18.66 -21.53
N ALA A 140 20.10 -18.99 -22.66
CA ALA A 140 19.29 -18.04 -23.44
C ALA A 140 18.08 -17.53 -22.65
N LYS A 141 17.34 -18.43 -21.99
CA LYS A 141 16.16 -18.07 -21.18
C LYS A 141 16.50 -17.30 -19.92
N MET A 142 17.63 -17.58 -19.29
CA MET A 142 18.11 -16.78 -18.15
C MET A 142 18.51 -15.37 -18.59
N ALA A 143 19.18 -15.22 -19.74
CA ALA A 143 19.51 -13.90 -20.28
C ALA A 143 18.26 -13.10 -20.65
N GLU A 144 17.25 -13.75 -21.26
CA GLU A 144 15.94 -13.14 -21.54
C GLU A 144 15.26 -12.65 -20.28
N SER A 145 15.20 -13.47 -19.23
CA SER A 145 14.63 -13.11 -17.93
C SER A 145 15.32 -11.90 -17.31
N GLU A 146 16.65 -11.89 -17.33
CA GLU A 146 17.44 -10.78 -16.78
C GLU A 146 17.24 -9.48 -17.56
N LYS A 147 17.22 -9.56 -18.89
CA LYS A 147 16.95 -8.40 -19.76
C LYS A 147 15.58 -7.79 -19.46
N ILE A 148 14.52 -8.60 -19.41
CA ILE A 148 13.16 -8.12 -19.08
C ILE A 148 13.14 -7.45 -17.70
N ARG A 149 13.84 -8.01 -16.72
CA ARG A 149 13.91 -7.46 -15.38
C ARG A 149 14.63 -6.10 -15.35
N GLN A 150 15.73 -5.96 -16.07
CA GLN A 150 16.45 -4.70 -16.19
C GLN A 150 15.61 -3.62 -16.88
N GLU A 151 14.88 -3.99 -17.96
CA GLU A 151 13.96 -3.07 -18.63
C GLU A 151 12.81 -2.64 -17.72
N ALA A 152 12.25 -3.55 -16.90
CA ALA A 152 11.22 -3.23 -15.92
C ALA A 152 11.71 -2.24 -14.84
N TYR A 153 12.93 -2.44 -14.33
CA TYR A 153 13.54 -1.51 -13.37
C TYR A 153 13.89 -0.17 -14.00
N ALA A 154 14.39 -0.16 -15.24
CA ALA A 154 14.68 1.08 -15.95
C ALA A 154 13.41 1.90 -16.21
N LYS A 155 12.31 1.24 -16.61
CA LYS A 155 11.00 1.90 -16.76
C LYS A 155 10.51 2.47 -15.45
N LEU A 156 10.54 1.69 -14.37
CA LEU A 156 10.13 2.15 -13.04
C LEU A 156 10.94 3.37 -12.58
N HIS A 157 12.27 3.33 -12.79
CA HIS A 157 13.15 4.43 -12.41
C HIS A 157 12.90 5.69 -13.25
N HIS A 158 12.66 5.53 -14.56
CA HIS A 158 12.31 6.64 -15.44
C HIS A 158 11.00 7.30 -15.02
N ASP A 159 9.95 6.50 -14.79
CA ASP A 159 8.64 7.00 -14.38
C ASP A 159 8.73 7.75 -13.02
N MET A 160 9.53 7.26 -12.08
CA MET A 160 9.78 7.93 -10.79
C MET A 160 10.56 9.26 -10.93
N GLN A 161 11.54 9.32 -11.85
CA GLN A 161 12.29 10.57 -12.07
C GLN A 161 11.46 11.66 -12.74
N HIS A 162 10.57 11.29 -13.65
CA HIS A 162 9.71 12.23 -14.36
C HIS A 162 8.78 12.97 -13.37
N PHE A 163 8.29 12.29 -12.36
CA PHE A 163 7.47 12.86 -11.30
C PHE A 163 8.16 13.97 -10.50
N VAL A 164 9.42 13.73 -10.10
CA VAL A 164 10.19 14.69 -9.30
C VAL A 164 10.44 15.99 -10.08
N THR A 165 10.55 15.92 -11.41
CA THR A 165 10.80 17.11 -12.25
C THR A 165 9.54 17.90 -12.60
N GLU A 166 8.35 17.30 -12.58
CA GLU A 166 7.10 18.02 -12.83
C GLU A 166 6.51 18.66 -11.56
N ALA A 167 6.94 18.22 -10.37
CA ALA A 167 6.48 18.73 -9.09
C ALA A 167 7.28 19.94 -8.56
N THR A 168 8.34 20.36 -9.26
CA THR A 168 9.18 21.54 -8.96
C THR A 168 8.92 22.65 -9.94
#